data_d1b225714026ebf7e790322a8b678e6f
#
_entry.id   d1b225714026ebf7e790322a8b678e6f
#
_cell.length_a   1.000
_cell.length_b   1.000
_cell.length_c   1.000
_cell.angle_alpha   90.00
_cell.angle_beta   90.00
_cell.angle_gamma   90.00
#
_symmetry.space_group_name_H-M   'P 1'
#
loop_
_entity.id
_entity.type
_entity.pdbx_description
1 polymer ?
#
loop_
_entity_poly.entity_id
_entity_poly.type
_entity_poly.pdbx_seq_one_letter_code
_entity_poly.pdbx_strand_id
1 'polypeptide(L)'
;MTRMAILFVATALFAAPAVAGTYSAKPISVPASAKIIGKDISWTCSANGCQGATETGRPLVLCQDLAKRAGRLESFTVDGRALGTTDLDKCNAKAGAPTALAHAN
;
A
#
# COMPACT_ATOMS: atom_id res chain seq x y z
N MET A 1 14.27 -58.56 -13.12
CA MET A 1 14.96 -57.40 -12.54
C MET A 1 13.99 -56.28 -12.38
N THR A 2 13.58 -56.10 -11.18
CA THR A 2 12.62 -55.02 -10.83
C THR A 2 13.42 -53.73 -10.64
N ARG A 3 13.23 -52.82 -11.54
CA ARG A 3 13.75 -51.50 -11.36
C ARG A 3 12.70 -50.67 -10.63
N MET A 4 12.93 -50.45 -9.37
CA MET A 4 12.15 -49.50 -8.64
C MET A 4 12.58 -48.09 -9.06
N ALA A 5 11.72 -47.46 -9.82
CA ALA A 5 11.84 -46.04 -10.01
C ALA A 5 11.31 -45.38 -8.77
N ILE A 6 12.19 -44.86 -7.96
CA ILE A 6 11.81 -44.02 -6.81
C ILE A 6 11.47 -42.66 -7.37
N LEU A 7 10.19 -42.41 -7.51
CA LEU A 7 9.69 -41.10 -7.80
C LEU A 7 9.79 -40.28 -6.51
N PHE A 8 10.82 -39.47 -6.42
CA PHE A 8 10.87 -38.42 -5.45
C PHE A 8 9.91 -37.32 -5.89
N VAL A 9 8.71 -37.36 -5.34
CA VAL A 9 7.83 -36.22 -5.42
C VAL A 9 8.40 -35.20 -4.44
N ALA A 10 9.18 -34.26 -4.95
CA ALA A 10 9.56 -33.11 -4.19
C ALA A 10 8.30 -32.26 -4.02
N THR A 11 7.59 -32.46 -2.95
CA THR A 11 6.57 -31.52 -2.54
C THR A 11 7.29 -30.27 -2.06
N ALA A 12 7.40 -29.31 -2.95
CA ALA A 12 7.80 -27.97 -2.56
C ALA A 12 6.68 -27.42 -1.69
N LEU A 13 6.87 -27.48 -0.38
CA LEU A 13 6.04 -26.75 0.55
C LEU A 13 6.35 -25.29 0.37
N PHE A 14 5.55 -24.64 -0.44
CA PHE A 14 5.50 -23.19 -0.37
C PHE A 14 4.79 -22.82 0.93
N ALA A 15 5.58 -22.59 1.96
CA ALA A 15 5.08 -21.81 3.06
C ALA A 15 4.73 -20.46 2.47
N ALA A 16 3.44 -20.24 2.19
CA ALA A 16 2.98 -18.90 1.90
C ALA A 16 3.38 -18.04 3.09
N PRO A 17 4.27 -17.05 2.95
CA PRO A 17 4.50 -16.13 4.03
C PRO A 17 3.14 -15.53 4.40
N ALA A 18 2.86 -15.42 5.68
CA ALA A 18 1.74 -14.64 6.16
C ALA A 18 1.78 -13.32 5.39
N VAL A 19 0.78 -13.09 4.55
CA VAL A 19 0.87 -12.06 3.53
C VAL A 19 0.74 -10.72 4.21
N ALA A 20 1.88 -10.08 4.47
CA ALA A 20 1.88 -8.66 4.68
C ALA A 20 1.32 -8.03 3.39
N GLY A 21 0.18 -7.38 3.47
CA GLY A 21 -0.33 -6.64 2.33
C GLY A 21 0.69 -5.60 1.88
N THR A 22 1.00 -5.58 0.61
CA THR A 22 1.88 -4.58 0.01
C THR A 22 1.02 -3.47 -0.57
N TYR A 23 1.30 -2.25 -0.13
CA TYR A 23 0.55 -1.07 -0.50
C TYR A 23 1.42 -0.11 -1.28
N SER A 24 0.84 0.47 -2.32
CA SER A 24 1.48 1.48 -3.14
C SER A 24 0.48 2.60 -3.36
N ALA A 25 0.93 3.83 -3.23
CA ALA A 25 0.07 4.97 -3.44
C ALA A 25 0.81 6.07 -4.18
N LYS A 26 0.08 6.82 -4.99
CA LYS A 26 0.66 7.95 -5.69
C LYS A 26 -0.07 9.22 -5.29
N PRO A 27 0.51 10.03 -4.40
CA PRO A 27 -0.03 11.34 -4.09
C PRO A 27 0.02 12.26 -5.31
N ILE A 28 -0.94 13.17 -5.40
CA ILE A 28 -0.95 14.18 -6.46
C ILE A 28 0.28 15.10 -6.35
N SER A 29 0.67 15.39 -5.12
CA SER A 29 1.87 16.18 -4.84
C SER A 29 2.89 15.34 -4.11
N VAL A 30 4.15 15.46 -4.45
CA VAL A 30 5.22 14.75 -3.75
C VAL A 30 5.21 15.16 -2.28
N PRO A 31 5.12 14.18 -1.34
CA PRO A 31 5.16 14.52 0.07
C PRO A 31 6.46 15.20 0.47
N ALA A 32 6.36 16.13 1.40
CA ALA A 32 7.52 16.83 1.92
C ALA A 32 8.47 15.93 2.70
N SER A 33 7.95 14.81 3.24
CA SER A 33 8.72 13.85 4.01
C SER A 33 8.88 12.55 3.25
N ALA A 34 10.10 12.02 3.23
CA ALA A 34 10.39 10.71 2.64
C ALA A 34 9.79 9.55 3.44
N LYS A 35 9.44 9.79 4.69
CA LYS A 35 8.77 8.82 5.54
C LYS A 35 7.52 9.39 6.16
N ILE A 36 6.45 8.63 6.06
CA ILE A 36 5.18 8.97 6.69
C ILE A 36 4.82 7.81 7.61
N ILE A 37 4.69 8.09 8.89
CA ILE A 37 4.26 7.09 9.87
C ILE A 37 2.75 7.17 9.97
N GLY A 38 2.09 6.17 9.42
CA GLY A 38 0.65 6.03 9.52
C GLY A 38 0.24 5.26 10.77
N LYS A 39 -1.06 5.06 10.90
CA LYS A 39 -1.64 4.40 12.07
C LYS A 39 -1.15 2.96 12.23
N ASP A 40 -1.14 2.20 11.16
CA ASP A 40 -0.77 0.78 11.17
C ASP A 40 0.30 0.44 10.14
N ILE A 41 0.91 1.44 9.53
CA ILE A 41 1.84 1.25 8.43
C ILE A 41 2.83 2.40 8.36
N SER A 42 4.06 2.08 8.01
CA SER A 42 5.07 3.07 7.71
C SER A 42 5.23 3.18 6.20
N TRP A 43 5.14 4.38 5.68
CA TRP A 43 5.28 4.66 4.26
C TRP A 43 6.65 5.22 3.95
N THR A 44 7.23 4.74 2.87
CA THR A 44 8.43 5.32 2.28
C THR A 44 8.02 6.01 0.99
N CYS A 45 8.22 7.30 0.92
CA CYS A 45 7.77 8.13 -0.19
C CYS A 45 8.94 8.67 -1.00
N SER A 46 8.74 8.73 -2.31
CA SER A 46 9.69 9.28 -3.26
C SER A 46 8.92 10.02 -4.36
N ALA A 47 9.63 10.53 -5.36
CA ALA A 47 8.97 11.13 -6.52
C ALA A 47 8.03 10.18 -7.25
N ASN A 48 8.24 8.87 -7.12
CA ASN A 48 7.42 7.84 -7.77
C ASN A 48 6.21 7.41 -6.96
N GLY A 49 6.06 7.89 -5.74
CA GLY A 49 4.95 7.56 -4.87
C GLY A 49 5.40 7.02 -3.52
N CYS A 50 4.44 6.55 -2.75
CA CYS A 50 4.65 6.00 -1.41
C CYS A 50 4.42 4.50 -1.42
N GLN A 51 5.24 3.78 -0.68
CA GLN A 51 5.13 2.33 -0.54
C GLN A 51 5.20 1.93 0.93
N GLY A 52 4.45 0.91 1.27
CA GLY A 52 4.46 0.36 2.61
C GLY A 52 3.88 -1.04 2.63
N ALA A 53 4.06 -1.72 3.76
CA ALA A 53 3.52 -3.04 3.97
C ALA A 53 3.04 -3.19 5.40
N THR A 54 1.94 -3.92 5.58
CA THR A 54 1.41 -4.21 6.90
C THR A 54 0.59 -5.50 6.85
N GLU A 55 0.59 -6.23 7.95
CA GLU A 55 -0.28 -7.40 8.11
C GLU A 55 -1.64 -7.02 8.66
N THR A 56 -1.74 -5.83 9.19
CA THR A 56 -2.96 -5.32 9.81
C THR A 56 -3.46 -4.09 9.09
N GLY A 57 -4.74 -3.92 9.09
CA GLY A 57 -5.36 -2.76 8.50
C GLY A 57 -6.24 -3.10 7.32
N ARG A 58 -7.17 -2.22 7.06
CA ARG A 58 -8.09 -2.32 5.93
C ARG A 58 -7.62 -1.38 4.83
N PRO A 59 -7.64 -1.81 3.58
CA PRO A 59 -7.16 -0.99 2.47
C PRO A 59 -7.74 0.43 2.45
N LEU A 60 -9.05 0.56 2.59
CA LEU A 60 -9.68 1.87 2.58
C LEU A 60 -9.24 2.75 3.75
N VAL A 61 -9.12 2.16 4.94
CA VAL A 61 -8.68 2.88 6.14
C VAL A 61 -7.24 3.35 5.98
N LEU A 62 -6.37 2.51 5.47
CA LEU A 62 -4.98 2.87 5.21
C LEU A 62 -4.88 3.97 4.15
N CYS A 63 -5.69 3.88 3.11
CA CYS A 63 -5.77 4.91 2.08
C CYS A 63 -6.21 6.25 2.67
N GLN A 64 -7.27 6.25 3.46
CA GLN A 64 -7.78 7.46 4.11
C GLN A 64 -6.75 8.08 5.06
N ASP A 65 -6.06 7.25 5.83
CA ASP A 65 -5.03 7.74 6.74
C ASP A 65 -3.86 8.37 5.97
N LEU A 66 -3.41 7.73 4.90
CA LEU A 66 -2.37 8.29 4.05
C LEU A 66 -2.81 9.59 3.38
N ALA A 67 -4.05 9.64 2.89
CA ALA A 67 -4.59 10.84 2.27
C ALA A 67 -4.65 12.01 3.26
N LYS A 68 -4.94 11.75 4.52
CA LYS A 68 -4.89 12.78 5.55
C LYS A 68 -3.50 13.37 5.74
N ARG A 69 -2.48 12.54 5.58
CA ARG A 69 -1.09 12.91 5.86
C ARG A 69 -0.35 13.45 4.62
N ALA A 70 -0.61 12.83 3.48
CA ALA A 70 0.09 13.14 2.23
C ALA A 70 -0.71 14.02 1.28
N GLY A 71 -2.00 14.23 1.57
CA GLY A 71 -2.90 14.91 0.66
C GLY A 71 -3.58 13.94 -0.29
N ARG A 72 -4.30 14.48 -1.25
CA ARG A 72 -5.08 13.71 -2.20
C ARG A 72 -4.22 12.71 -2.99
N LEU A 73 -4.74 11.50 -3.17
CA LEU A 73 -4.05 10.43 -3.88
C LEU A 73 -4.62 10.29 -5.29
N GLU A 74 -3.73 10.17 -6.25
CA GLU A 74 -4.08 9.86 -7.63
C GLU A 74 -4.45 8.38 -7.78
N SER A 75 -3.74 7.51 -7.05
CA SER A 75 -3.98 6.08 -7.07
C SER A 75 -3.59 5.44 -5.74
N PHE A 76 -4.18 4.29 -5.46
CA PHE A 76 -3.87 3.48 -4.31
C PHE A 76 -4.00 2.01 -4.72
N THR A 77 -2.93 1.25 -4.53
CA THR A 77 -2.84 -0.12 -4.98
C THR A 77 -2.58 -1.05 -3.81
N VAL A 78 -3.31 -2.15 -3.74
CA VAL A 78 -3.21 -3.16 -2.71
C VAL A 78 -2.84 -4.48 -3.37
N ASP A 79 -1.68 -5.02 -3.05
CA ASP A 79 -1.18 -6.29 -3.61
C ASP A 79 -1.27 -6.33 -5.14
N GLY A 80 -0.92 -5.21 -5.78
CA GLY A 80 -0.95 -5.08 -7.22
C GLY A 80 -2.30 -4.72 -7.83
N ARG A 81 -3.35 -4.54 -7.01
CA ARG A 81 -4.68 -4.18 -7.46
C ARG A 81 -5.02 -2.75 -7.09
N ALA A 82 -5.33 -1.96 -8.07
CA ALA A 82 -5.76 -0.58 -7.82
C ALA A 82 -7.14 -0.54 -7.19
N LEU A 83 -7.34 0.37 -6.25
CA LEU A 83 -8.67 0.67 -5.74
C LEU A 83 -9.55 1.19 -6.87
N GLY A 84 -10.80 0.74 -6.89
CA GLY A 84 -11.79 1.28 -7.80
C GLY A 84 -12.07 2.75 -7.53
N THR A 85 -12.65 3.42 -8.51
CA THR A 85 -12.94 4.85 -8.44
C THR A 85 -13.75 5.24 -7.21
N THR A 86 -14.77 4.45 -6.88
CA THR A 86 -15.65 4.72 -5.75
C THR A 86 -14.88 4.70 -4.42
N ASP A 87 -14.03 3.69 -4.22
CA ASP A 87 -13.25 3.57 -3.00
C ASP A 87 -12.14 4.63 -2.94
N LEU A 88 -11.56 4.96 -4.08
CA LEU A 88 -10.58 6.03 -4.16
C LEU A 88 -11.20 7.39 -3.81
N ASP A 89 -12.41 7.64 -4.26
CA ASP A 89 -13.16 8.85 -3.91
C ASP A 89 -13.43 8.92 -2.40
N LYS A 90 -13.82 7.81 -1.80
CA LYS A 90 -14.00 7.72 -0.34
C LYS A 90 -12.71 7.96 0.40
N CYS A 91 -11.61 7.43 -0.11
CA CYS A 91 -10.30 7.67 0.42
C CYS A 91 -9.96 9.16 0.41
N ASN A 92 -10.11 9.79 -0.74
CA ASN A 92 -9.78 11.19 -0.94
C ASN A 92 -10.72 12.16 -0.23
N ALA A 93 -11.92 11.71 0.12
CA ALA A 93 -12.83 12.52 0.94
C ALA A 93 -12.23 12.84 2.32
N LYS A 94 -11.29 12.03 2.77
CA LYS A 94 -10.55 12.26 4.03
C LYS A 94 -9.22 12.96 3.83
N ALA A 95 -8.88 13.33 2.60
CA ALA A 95 -7.61 13.98 2.33
C ALA A 95 -7.48 15.27 3.12
N GLY A 96 -6.36 15.41 3.80
CA GLY A 96 -5.99 16.66 4.43
C GLY A 96 -5.67 17.70 3.37
N ALA A 97 -5.84 18.97 3.70
CA ALA A 97 -5.33 20.01 2.86
C ALA A 97 -3.80 19.84 2.74
N PRO A 98 -3.24 19.91 1.53
CA PRO A 98 -1.79 19.93 1.40
C PRO A 98 -1.22 21.03 2.29
N THR A 99 -0.15 20.75 2.98
CA THR A 99 0.46 21.71 3.91
C THR A 99 0.73 23.05 3.22
N ALA A 100 1.14 23.00 1.96
CA ALA A 100 1.35 24.17 1.16
C ALA A 100 0.09 25.01 0.97
N LEU A 101 -1.09 24.37 0.83
CA LEU A 101 -2.36 25.07 0.70
C LEU A 101 -2.85 25.60 2.03
N ALA A 102 -2.57 24.90 3.11
CA ALA A 102 -2.92 25.37 4.44
C ALA A 102 -2.20 26.68 4.77
N HIS A 103 -1.07 26.93 4.17
CA HIS A 103 -0.29 28.15 4.36
C HIS A 103 -0.56 29.22 3.31
N ALA A 104 -1.37 28.93 2.31
CA ALA A 104 -1.75 29.89 1.29
C ALA A 104 -2.84 30.86 1.75
N ASN A 105 -3.35 30.69 2.93
CA ASN A 105 -4.40 31.51 3.51
C ASN A 105 -3.81 32.58 4.41
#